data_b9f9cf7d0289ef7aea82642d4456ee06
#
_entry.id   b9f9cf7d0289ef7aea82642d4456ee06
#
_cell.length_a   1.000
_cell.length_b   1.000
_cell.length_c   1.000
_cell.angle_alpha   90.00
_cell.angle_beta   90.00
_cell.angle_gamma   90.00
#
_symmetry.space_group_name_H-M   'P 1'
#
loop_
_entity.id
_entity.type
_entity.pdbx_description
1 polymer ?
#
loop_
_entity_poly.entity_id
_entity_poly.type
_entity_poly.pdbx_seq_one_letter_code
_entity_poly.pdbx_strand_id
1 'polypeptide(L)'
;NNPFTGLQTSTGAADLAQLTEQKDGLVSQMRQEKYIDLIEEYGFDLIRGEASFIDDKTIQVNGQNITSKSFLIATGASPAVPEIPGMNEVDYLTSTSALELKEVPQRL
;
A
#
# COMPACT_ATOMS: atom_id res chain seq x y z
N ASN A 1 -3.93 6.94 29.53
CA ASN A 1 -4.67 7.21 30.77
C ASN A 1 -5.90 6.34 30.80
N ASN A 2 -5.95 5.40 31.77
CA ASN A 2 -7.13 4.61 32.00
C ASN A 2 -8.15 5.48 32.79
N PRO A 3 -9.38 5.71 32.27
CA PRO A 3 -10.37 6.55 32.94
C PRO A 3 -11.01 5.87 34.16
N PHE A 4 -10.75 4.58 34.39
CA PHE A 4 -11.34 3.82 35.49
C PHE A 4 -10.39 3.74 36.67
N THR A 5 -10.76 4.34 37.81
CA THR A 5 -10.05 4.24 39.06
C THR A 5 -10.19 2.80 39.60
N GLY A 6 -9.07 2.16 39.97
CA GLY A 6 -9.05 0.79 40.46
C GLY A 6 -8.64 -0.29 39.48
N LEU A 7 -8.45 0.04 38.20
CA LEU A 7 -7.85 -0.85 37.21
C LEU A 7 -6.37 -0.45 36.95
N GLN A 8 -5.47 -1.31 37.43
CA GLN A 8 -4.06 -1.20 37.05
C GLN A 8 -3.86 -1.92 35.71
N THR A 9 -3.57 -1.16 34.65
CA THR A 9 -3.21 -1.73 33.35
C THR A 9 -1.71 -1.51 33.13
N SER A 10 -1.00 -2.59 32.87
CA SER A 10 0.39 -2.53 32.37
C SER A 10 0.42 -3.03 30.96
N THR A 11 1.09 -2.29 30.07
CA THR A 11 1.37 -2.72 28.71
C THR A 11 2.82 -3.19 28.65
N GLY A 12 3.06 -4.37 28.06
CA GLY A 12 4.40 -4.82 27.68
C GLY A 12 4.97 -4.00 26.52
N ALA A 13 6.19 -4.31 26.10
CA ALA A 13 6.76 -3.73 24.89
C ALA A 13 5.88 -4.07 23.68
N ALA A 14 5.67 -3.09 22.79
CA ALA A 14 4.91 -3.30 21.57
C ALA A 14 5.73 -4.19 20.61
N ASP A 15 5.11 -5.27 20.13
CA ASP A 15 5.64 -6.08 19.05
C ASP A 15 5.18 -5.49 17.71
N LEU A 16 6.02 -4.64 17.13
CA LEU A 16 5.69 -3.93 15.89
C LEU A 16 5.61 -4.88 14.69
N ALA A 17 6.37 -5.97 14.70
CA ALA A 17 6.29 -6.98 13.64
C ALA A 17 4.92 -7.65 13.60
N GLN A 18 4.37 -8.07 14.75
CA GLN A 18 3.02 -8.61 14.83
C GLN A 18 1.95 -7.59 14.42
N LEU A 19 2.09 -6.34 14.83
CA LEU A 19 1.13 -5.29 14.45
C LEU A 19 1.15 -5.05 12.94
N THR A 20 2.32 -5.05 12.32
CA THR A 20 2.48 -4.89 10.86
C THR A 20 1.86 -6.09 10.13
N GLU A 21 2.10 -7.31 10.60
CA GLU A 21 1.50 -8.52 10.01
C GLU A 21 -0.03 -8.50 10.10
N GLN A 22 -0.59 -8.11 11.24
CA GLN A 22 -2.05 -7.96 11.40
C GLN A 22 -2.63 -6.90 10.46
N LYS A 23 -1.96 -5.76 10.32
CA LYS A 23 -2.32 -4.71 9.36
C LYS A 23 -2.31 -5.26 7.92
N ASP A 24 -1.26 -5.98 7.52
CA ASP A 24 -1.15 -6.54 6.17
C ASP A 24 -2.24 -7.57 5.88
N GLY A 25 -2.57 -8.40 6.87
CA GLY A 25 -3.69 -9.34 6.80
C GLY A 25 -5.03 -8.62 6.59
N LEU A 26 -5.30 -7.60 7.40
CA LEU A 26 -6.52 -6.80 7.27
C LEU A 26 -6.63 -6.10 5.92
N VAL A 27 -5.53 -5.46 5.46
CA VAL A 27 -5.49 -4.77 4.16
C VAL A 27 -5.73 -5.76 3.01
N SER A 28 -5.13 -6.97 3.08
CA SER A 28 -5.31 -8.01 2.08
C SER A 28 -6.75 -8.51 2.02
N GLN A 29 -7.36 -8.76 3.19
CA GLN A 29 -8.77 -9.15 3.29
C GLN A 29 -9.69 -8.07 2.71
N MET A 30 -9.52 -6.81 3.11
CA MET A 30 -10.33 -5.70 2.59
C MET A 30 -10.15 -5.51 1.08
N ARG A 31 -8.96 -5.73 0.55
CA ARG A 31 -8.70 -5.66 -0.89
C ARG A 31 -9.43 -6.77 -1.63
N GLN A 32 -9.41 -7.98 -1.09
CA GLN A 32 -10.14 -9.10 -1.67
C GLN A 32 -11.65 -8.82 -1.72
N GLU A 33 -12.25 -8.54 -0.57
CA GLU A 33 -13.69 -8.39 -0.43
C GLU A 33 -14.26 -7.15 -1.17
N LYS A 34 -13.52 -6.03 -1.15
CA LYS A 34 -14.03 -4.75 -1.66
C LYS A 34 -13.66 -4.46 -3.11
N TYR A 35 -12.70 -5.19 -3.66
CA TYR A 35 -12.23 -4.94 -5.03
C TYR A 35 -12.18 -6.21 -5.88
N ILE A 36 -11.50 -7.25 -5.43
CA ILE A 36 -11.28 -8.44 -6.30
C ILE A 36 -12.59 -9.19 -6.52
N ASP A 37 -13.33 -9.46 -5.46
CA ASP A 37 -14.61 -10.17 -5.54
C ASP A 37 -15.64 -9.38 -6.37
N LEU A 38 -15.64 -8.04 -6.29
CA LEU A 38 -16.49 -7.19 -7.11
C LEU A 38 -16.12 -7.19 -8.60
N ILE A 39 -14.85 -7.37 -8.94
CA ILE A 39 -14.43 -7.50 -10.35
C ILE A 39 -15.09 -8.72 -10.99
N GLU A 40 -15.11 -9.84 -10.28
CA GLU A 40 -15.77 -11.06 -10.73
C GLU A 40 -17.30 -10.89 -10.81
N GLU A 41 -17.90 -10.25 -9.78
CA GLU A 41 -19.34 -10.00 -9.74
C GLU A 41 -19.82 -9.11 -10.90
N TYR A 42 -19.03 -8.09 -11.25
CA TYR A 42 -19.35 -7.21 -12.38
C TYR A 42 -18.89 -7.73 -13.74
N GLY A 43 -18.22 -8.88 -13.78
CA GLY A 43 -17.78 -9.52 -15.02
C GLY A 43 -16.67 -8.74 -15.74
N PHE A 44 -15.79 -8.08 -14.99
CA PHE A 44 -14.62 -7.40 -15.53
C PHE A 44 -13.43 -8.35 -15.65
N ASP A 45 -12.63 -8.17 -16.70
CA ASP A 45 -11.36 -8.88 -16.86
C ASP A 45 -10.27 -8.19 -16.03
N LEU A 46 -9.65 -8.93 -15.09
CA LEU A 46 -8.51 -8.47 -14.32
C LEU A 46 -7.21 -8.98 -14.93
N ILE A 47 -6.43 -8.09 -15.51
CA ILE A 47 -5.09 -8.41 -16.03
C ILE A 47 -4.04 -7.80 -15.11
N ARG A 48 -3.24 -8.64 -14.45
CA ARG A 48 -2.17 -8.22 -13.55
C ARG A 48 -0.87 -8.07 -14.34
N GLY A 49 -0.22 -6.91 -14.22
CA GLY A 49 1.05 -6.64 -14.88
C GLY A 49 1.35 -5.16 -14.95
N GLU A 50 2.52 -4.85 -15.44
CA GLU A 50 2.92 -3.47 -15.73
C GLU A 50 2.33 -3.08 -17.09
N ALA A 51 1.55 -1.99 -17.10
CA ALA A 51 0.90 -1.49 -18.28
C ALA A 51 1.65 -0.29 -18.87
N SER A 52 1.87 -0.29 -20.17
CA SER A 52 2.44 0.84 -20.92
C SER A 52 1.59 1.18 -22.14
N PHE A 53 1.46 2.47 -22.47
CA PHE A 53 0.83 2.89 -23.69
C PHE A 53 1.78 2.67 -24.89
N ILE A 54 1.26 2.04 -25.96
CA ILE A 54 1.94 1.96 -27.25
C ILE A 54 1.52 3.14 -28.13
N ASP A 55 0.21 3.45 -28.09
CA ASP A 55 -0.41 4.57 -28.79
C ASP A 55 -1.63 5.08 -27.99
N ASP A 56 -2.41 5.99 -28.58
CA ASP A 56 -3.59 6.60 -27.95
C ASP A 56 -4.78 5.64 -27.74
N LYS A 57 -4.74 4.45 -28.32
CA LYS A 57 -5.80 3.43 -28.29
C LYS A 57 -5.33 2.06 -27.82
N THR A 58 -4.04 1.89 -27.58
CA THR A 58 -3.45 0.59 -27.29
C THR A 58 -2.53 0.67 -26.07
N ILE A 59 -2.78 -0.20 -25.10
CA ILE A 59 -1.84 -0.49 -23.99
C ILE A 59 -1.25 -1.89 -24.18
N GLN A 60 -0.05 -2.08 -23.66
CA GLN A 60 0.57 -3.39 -23.58
C GLN A 60 0.71 -3.80 -22.11
N VAL A 61 0.31 -5.04 -21.80
CA VAL A 61 0.49 -5.67 -20.48
C VAL A 61 1.04 -7.05 -20.70
N ASN A 62 2.16 -7.40 -20.09
CA ASN A 62 2.80 -8.71 -20.22
C ASN A 62 3.01 -9.17 -21.69
N GLY A 63 3.31 -8.24 -22.59
CA GLY A 63 3.49 -8.51 -24.01
C GLY A 63 2.18 -8.65 -24.82
N GLN A 64 1.03 -8.56 -24.18
CA GLN A 64 -0.29 -8.59 -24.83
C GLN A 64 -0.77 -7.18 -25.09
N ASN A 65 -1.22 -6.90 -26.32
CA ASN A 65 -1.79 -5.62 -26.70
C ASN A 65 -3.31 -5.63 -26.44
N ILE A 66 -3.78 -4.58 -25.79
CA ILE A 66 -5.18 -4.37 -25.45
C ILE A 66 -5.61 -3.03 -26.03
N THR A 67 -6.64 -3.04 -26.86
CA THR A 67 -7.17 -1.83 -27.48
C THR A 67 -8.48 -1.41 -26.83
N SER A 68 -8.70 -0.10 -26.70
CA SER A 68 -9.94 0.45 -26.17
C SER A 68 -10.28 1.79 -26.81
N LYS A 69 -11.54 2.17 -26.74
CA LYS A 69 -12.01 3.50 -27.13
C LYS A 69 -11.62 4.59 -26.13
N SER A 70 -11.45 4.22 -24.87
CA SER A 70 -11.11 5.12 -23.77
C SER A 70 -10.36 4.38 -22.68
N PHE A 71 -9.46 5.06 -21.99
CA PHE A 71 -8.72 4.57 -20.85
C PHE A 71 -8.95 5.47 -19.65
N LEU A 72 -9.09 4.86 -18.46
CA LEU A 72 -9.05 5.56 -17.19
C LEU A 72 -7.72 5.24 -16.51
N ILE A 73 -6.91 6.26 -16.24
CA ILE A 73 -5.65 6.12 -15.51
C ILE A 73 -5.91 6.41 -14.04
N ALA A 74 -5.80 5.40 -13.19
CA ALA A 74 -6.03 5.48 -11.76
C ALA A 74 -4.89 4.81 -10.97
N THR A 75 -3.65 5.13 -11.32
CA THR A 75 -2.43 4.48 -10.80
C THR A 75 -2.03 4.93 -9.40
N GLY A 76 -2.76 5.89 -8.82
CA GLY A 76 -2.46 6.45 -7.51
C GLY A 76 -1.26 7.39 -7.51
N ALA A 77 -0.68 7.59 -6.33
CA ALA A 77 0.49 8.43 -6.11
C ALA A 77 1.42 7.83 -5.06
N SER A 78 2.68 8.20 -5.11
CA SER A 78 3.67 7.88 -4.09
C SER A 78 4.10 9.15 -3.35
N PRO A 79 4.61 9.06 -2.10
CA PRO A 79 5.17 10.20 -1.41
C PRO A 79 6.30 10.85 -2.23
N ALA A 80 6.19 12.14 -2.48
CA ALA A 80 7.25 12.89 -3.14
C ALA A 80 8.41 13.11 -2.16
N VAL A 81 9.61 12.76 -2.58
CA VAL A 81 10.83 13.01 -1.83
C VAL A 81 11.50 14.26 -2.41
N PRO A 82 11.66 15.35 -1.64
CA PRO A 82 12.32 16.55 -2.13
C PRO A 82 13.81 16.30 -2.38
N GLU A 83 14.37 17.00 -3.35
CA GLU A 83 15.80 16.97 -3.65
C GLU A 83 16.58 17.83 -2.63
N ILE A 84 16.85 17.25 -1.46
CA ILE A 84 17.67 17.85 -0.42
C ILE A 84 19.08 17.26 -0.51
N PRO A 85 20.14 18.08 -0.54
CA PRO A 85 21.51 17.57 -0.55
C PRO A 85 21.77 16.63 0.64
N GLY A 86 22.29 15.43 0.37
CA GLY A 86 22.54 14.38 1.37
C GLY A 86 21.34 13.49 1.68
N MET A 87 20.13 13.75 1.16
CA MET A 87 18.94 12.94 1.43
C MET A 87 19.10 11.49 0.95
N ASN A 88 19.81 11.29 -0.15
CA ASN A 88 20.08 9.96 -0.71
C ASN A 88 21.19 9.20 0.03
N GLU A 89 21.87 9.84 0.99
CA GLU A 89 22.96 9.26 1.78
C GLU A 89 22.49 8.78 3.16
N VAL A 90 21.22 8.98 3.48
CA VAL A 90 20.61 8.62 4.77
C VAL A 90 19.35 7.79 4.57
N ASP A 91 19.11 6.89 5.51
CA ASP A 91 17.82 6.19 5.58
C ASP A 91 16.76 7.14 6.12
N TYR A 92 15.68 7.31 5.37
CA TYR A 92 14.54 8.12 5.79
C TYR A 92 13.23 7.33 5.67
N LEU A 93 12.26 7.73 6.44
CA LEU A 93 10.92 7.16 6.41
C LEU A 93 9.96 8.10 5.66
N THR A 94 9.12 7.50 4.84
CA THR A 94 7.93 8.12 4.28
C THR A 94 6.70 7.70 5.09
N SER A 95 5.55 8.33 4.85
CA SER A 95 4.28 7.90 5.44
C SER A 95 3.95 6.43 5.12
N THR A 96 4.38 5.92 3.97
CA THR A 96 4.18 4.51 3.59
C THR A 96 5.17 3.61 4.31
N SER A 97 6.47 3.88 4.21
CA SER A 97 7.49 3.01 4.80
C SER A 97 7.47 2.98 6.32
N ALA A 98 6.99 4.06 6.97
CA ALA A 98 6.80 4.08 8.42
C ALA A 98 5.75 3.05 8.90
N LEU A 99 4.73 2.76 8.10
CA LEU A 99 3.71 1.75 8.41
C LEU A 99 4.18 0.31 8.16
N GLU A 100 5.34 0.14 7.57
CA GLU A 100 5.95 -1.17 7.26
C GLU A 100 7.08 -1.54 8.21
N LEU A 101 7.36 -0.68 9.20
CA LEU A 101 8.38 -0.95 10.21
C LEU A 101 8.03 -2.19 11.02
N LYS A 102 9.02 -3.06 11.22
CA LYS A 102 8.91 -4.26 12.05
C LYS A 102 9.57 -4.11 13.42
N GLU A 103 10.37 -3.08 13.58
CA GLU A 103 11.06 -2.76 14.83
C GLU A 103 10.82 -1.30 15.20
N VAL A 104 10.66 -1.07 16.50
CA VAL A 104 10.48 0.29 17.02
C VAL A 104 11.84 1.00 16.97
N PRO A 105 11.99 2.10 16.22
CA PRO A 105 13.25 2.83 16.18
C PRO A 105 13.57 3.42 17.57
N GLN A 106 14.84 3.41 17.95
CA GLN A 106 15.28 3.96 19.23
C GLN A 106 15.15 5.49 19.28
N ARG A 107 15.20 6.14 18.13
CA ARG A 107 15.08 7.61 17.97
C ARG A 107 14.41 7.90 16.61
N LEU A 108 13.56 8.90 16.60
CA LEU A 108 12.95 9.52 15.43
C LEU A 108 13.42 10.96 15.30
#